data_15750bc0cd4ae471cccb8792b0ea26c0
#
_entry.id   15750bc0cd4ae471cccb8792b0ea26c0
#
_cell.length_a   1.000
_cell.length_b   1.000
_cell.length_c   1.000
_cell.angle_alpha   90.00
_cell.angle_beta   90.00
_cell.angle_gamma   90.00
#
_symmetry.space_group_name_H-M   'P 1'
#
loop_
_entity.id
_entity.type
_entity.pdbx_description
1 polymer ?
#
loop_
_entity_poly.entity_id
_entity_poly.type
_entity_poly.pdbx_seq_one_letter_code
_entity_poly.pdbx_strand_id
1 'polypeptide(L)'
;MFKSSNACKWLHCVFTRISFKALGLCVLLGSVSLPALAIQIHRIEGDVFVSGDIVANDDLKLRAEFEAAPVKRLILVNSRGGHLNASLNIARWLTTQPVTTLVSGPCLSACSLIFMAGKERMYATGFEPRVTVIGIHGPSLPLTGQMLPERAAEMLAFYKERMGHKYDAQLLHTALYEMKDATGFVLVREITRNPPKDRITLHCPTAGTPRWQCTEYPRLDAFTLGLVTTTETVHVQLPDSMRPRMP
;
A
#
# COMPACT_ATOMS: atom_id res chain seq x y z
N MET A 1 66.10 -40.25 9.12
CA MET A 1 67.45 -39.68 9.39
C MET A 1 67.29 -38.39 10.16
N PHE A 2 67.85 -38.44 11.35
CA PHE A 2 68.36 -37.33 12.19
C PHE A 2 67.42 -36.20 12.59
N LYS A 3 66.95 -36.17 13.83
CA LYS A 3 67.56 -35.72 15.13
C LYS A 3 67.38 -34.22 15.28
N SER A 4 66.65 -33.77 16.30
CA SER A 4 67.06 -33.47 17.68
C SER A 4 67.43 -31.99 17.80
N SER A 5 67.22 -31.17 18.78
CA SER A 5 66.93 -31.38 20.21
C SER A 5 66.81 -29.97 20.86
N ASN A 6 66.06 -29.94 21.95
CA ASN A 6 66.37 -29.25 23.21
C ASN A 6 66.84 -27.76 23.18
N ALA A 7 66.42 -26.82 24.03
CA ALA A 7 66.30 -26.86 25.45
C ALA A 7 65.67 -25.53 25.96
N CYS A 8 64.70 -25.59 26.81
CA CYS A 8 64.74 -25.27 28.25
C CYS A 8 65.53 -24.04 28.69
N LYS A 9 64.81 -23.05 29.27
CA LYS A 9 65.08 -22.51 30.61
C LYS A 9 64.15 -21.32 30.93
N TRP A 10 63.30 -21.55 31.90
CA TRP A 10 63.08 -20.82 33.19
C TRP A 10 63.38 -19.31 33.19
N LEU A 11 62.32 -18.54 33.47
CA LEU A 11 62.39 -17.55 34.62
C LEU A 11 60.94 -17.25 35.08
N HIS A 12 60.80 -17.42 36.41
CA HIS A 12 59.68 -16.95 37.20
C HIS A 12 59.53 -15.47 37.15
N CYS A 13 58.31 -14.93 37.12
CA CYS A 13 57.97 -13.83 38.00
C CYS A 13 56.44 -13.60 38.10
N VAL A 14 55.96 -13.83 39.30
CA VAL A 14 55.09 -12.98 40.11
C VAL A 14 53.65 -12.77 39.68
N PHE A 15 52.82 -13.38 40.46
CA PHE A 15 51.39 -13.15 40.68
C PHE A 15 51.07 -11.66 40.92
N THR A 16 50.16 -11.15 40.12
CA THR A 16 49.20 -10.16 40.63
C THR A 16 47.80 -10.53 40.18
N ARG A 17 47.00 -10.99 41.14
CA ARG A 17 45.54 -11.20 40.99
C ARG A 17 44.88 -9.83 40.79
N ILE A 18 44.37 -9.57 39.60
CA ILE A 18 43.39 -8.52 39.38
C ILE A 18 42.04 -9.21 39.18
N SER A 19 41.23 -9.13 40.19
CA SER A 19 39.83 -9.61 40.18
C SER A 19 38.99 -8.60 39.41
N PHE A 20 38.82 -8.78 38.09
CA PHE A 20 37.81 -8.06 37.36
C PHE A 20 36.47 -8.75 37.53
N LYS A 21 35.64 -8.22 38.44
CA LYS A 21 34.21 -8.45 38.41
C LYS A 21 33.69 -7.88 37.08
N ALA A 22 33.56 -8.72 36.05
CA ALA A 22 32.86 -8.38 34.82
C ALA A 22 31.38 -8.22 35.18
N LEU A 23 30.97 -6.97 35.40
CA LEU A 23 29.56 -6.60 35.44
C LEU A 23 29.03 -6.75 34.01
N GLY A 24 28.39 -7.88 33.74
CA GLY A 24 27.72 -8.15 32.45
C GLY A 24 26.58 -7.16 32.27
N LEU A 25 26.86 -6.06 31.57
CA LEU A 25 25.84 -5.16 31.06
C LEU A 25 25.19 -5.86 29.87
N CYS A 26 24.15 -6.67 30.09
CA CYS A 26 23.22 -7.11 29.05
C CYS A 26 22.51 -5.87 28.49
N VAL A 27 23.07 -5.29 27.45
CA VAL A 27 22.34 -4.33 26.62
C VAL A 27 21.25 -5.13 25.92
N LEU A 28 20.05 -5.12 26.50
CA LEU A 28 18.82 -5.50 25.82
C LEU A 28 18.65 -4.50 24.66
N LEU A 29 19.17 -4.87 23.48
CA LEU A 29 18.78 -4.27 22.23
C LEU A 29 17.30 -4.59 22.02
N GLY A 30 16.44 -3.82 22.67
CA GLY A 30 15.04 -3.81 22.38
C GLY A 30 14.89 -3.42 20.93
N SER A 31 14.43 -4.36 20.09
CA SER A 31 14.01 -4.07 18.72
C SER A 31 12.91 -3.02 18.81
N VAL A 32 13.26 -1.77 18.57
CA VAL A 32 12.26 -0.70 18.41
C VAL A 32 11.58 -1.00 17.11
N SER A 33 10.52 -1.81 17.16
CA SER A 33 9.58 -1.94 16.07
C SER A 33 8.97 -0.55 15.87
N LEU A 34 9.41 0.17 14.85
CA LEU A 34 8.73 1.40 14.44
C LEU A 34 7.28 1.02 14.18
N PRO A 35 6.31 1.63 14.88
CA PRO A 35 4.91 1.34 14.63
C PRO A 35 4.64 1.64 13.15
N ALA A 36 4.01 0.70 12.44
CA ALA A 36 3.44 1.01 11.14
C ALA A 36 2.56 2.24 11.35
N LEU A 37 2.85 3.33 10.63
CA LEU A 37 2.09 4.56 10.77
C LEU A 37 0.68 4.24 10.29
N ALA A 38 -0.26 4.17 11.25
CA ALA A 38 -1.68 4.07 10.98
C ALA A 38 -2.13 5.21 10.05
N ILE A 39 -3.31 5.09 9.45
CA ILE A 39 -3.83 6.16 8.62
C ILE A 39 -3.78 7.50 9.36
N GLN A 40 -3.35 8.52 8.63
CA GLN A 40 -3.47 9.91 9.04
C GLN A 40 -4.73 10.48 8.40
N ILE A 41 -5.55 11.13 9.20
CA ILE A 41 -6.79 11.74 8.75
C ILE A 41 -6.70 13.25 8.95
N HIS A 42 -7.02 14.00 7.90
CA HIS A 42 -7.17 15.45 7.95
C HIS A 42 -8.52 15.83 7.36
N ARG A 43 -9.20 16.74 8.04
CA ARG A 43 -10.45 17.30 7.56
C ARG A 43 -10.26 18.76 7.17
N ILE A 44 -10.74 19.11 5.99
CA ILE A 44 -10.86 20.49 5.51
C ILE A 44 -12.30 20.64 5.01
N GLU A 45 -13.14 21.34 5.77
CA GLU A 45 -14.57 21.48 5.49
C GLU A 45 -15.28 20.12 5.33
N GLY A 46 -15.89 19.85 4.17
CA GLY A 46 -16.54 18.57 3.84
C GLY A 46 -15.63 17.52 3.22
N ASP A 47 -14.34 17.77 3.13
CA ASP A 47 -13.34 16.87 2.60
C ASP A 47 -12.58 16.17 3.71
N VAL A 48 -12.48 14.84 3.62
CA VAL A 48 -11.65 14.02 4.51
C VAL A 48 -10.51 13.42 3.71
N PHE A 49 -9.29 13.78 4.08
CA PHE A 49 -8.06 13.27 3.49
C PHE A 49 -7.53 12.14 4.35
N VAL A 50 -7.19 11.01 3.72
CA VAL A 50 -6.65 9.83 4.38
C VAL A 50 -5.36 9.43 3.69
N SER A 51 -4.26 9.34 4.44
CA SER A 51 -2.96 8.88 3.94
C SER A 51 -2.34 7.81 4.84
N GLY A 52 -1.34 7.11 4.32
CA GLY A 52 -0.62 6.08 5.07
C GLY A 52 -1.17 4.68 4.90
N ASP A 53 -0.62 3.75 5.67
CA ASP A 53 -0.97 2.34 5.60
C ASP A 53 -2.18 2.05 6.49
N ILE A 54 -3.07 1.20 6.01
CA ILE A 54 -4.29 0.81 6.72
C ILE A 54 -3.91 -0.27 7.74
N VAL A 55 -4.24 -0.03 9.01
CA VAL A 55 -4.03 -1.00 10.08
C VAL A 55 -5.35 -1.48 10.67
N ALA A 56 -5.30 -2.46 11.57
CA ALA A 56 -6.49 -2.93 12.27
C ALA A 56 -7.18 -1.78 13.02
N ASN A 57 -8.51 -1.76 13.03
CA ASN A 57 -9.38 -0.76 13.67
C ASN A 57 -9.36 0.65 13.05
N ASP A 58 -8.72 0.86 11.90
CA ASP A 58 -8.82 2.14 11.18
C ASP A 58 -10.23 2.41 10.66
N ASP A 59 -11.06 1.37 10.50
CA ASP A 59 -12.48 1.51 10.21
C ASP A 59 -13.22 2.29 11.31
N LEU A 60 -12.88 2.09 12.57
CA LEU A 60 -13.46 2.85 13.69
C LEU A 60 -13.07 4.32 13.65
N LYS A 61 -11.80 4.62 13.33
CA LYS A 61 -11.32 6.00 13.21
C LYS A 61 -12.03 6.75 12.08
N LEU A 62 -12.15 6.11 10.91
CA LEU A 62 -12.78 6.74 9.77
C LEU A 62 -14.29 6.96 10.01
N ARG A 63 -14.99 6.01 10.65
CA ARG A 63 -16.38 6.19 11.05
C ARG A 63 -16.57 7.38 11.97
N ALA A 64 -15.73 7.53 12.99
CA ALA A 64 -15.77 8.66 13.91
C ALA A 64 -15.67 10.00 13.18
N GLU A 65 -14.86 10.10 12.11
CA GLU A 65 -14.80 11.31 11.28
C GLU A 65 -16.11 11.61 10.55
N PHE A 66 -16.79 10.59 10.05
CA PHE A 66 -18.08 10.78 9.37
C PHE A 66 -19.21 11.09 10.36
N GLU A 67 -19.14 10.60 11.59
CA GLU A 67 -20.09 10.89 12.67
C GLU A 67 -19.92 12.31 13.22
N ALA A 68 -18.68 12.81 13.21
CA ALA A 68 -18.38 14.17 13.73
C ALA A 68 -18.99 15.29 12.86
N ALA A 69 -19.02 15.11 11.53
CA ALA A 69 -19.61 16.08 10.60
C ALA A 69 -19.85 15.43 9.22
N PRO A 70 -20.75 15.97 8.39
CA PRO A 70 -21.00 15.48 7.03
C PRO A 70 -19.73 15.46 6.19
N VAL A 71 -19.50 14.33 5.48
CA VAL A 71 -18.39 14.16 4.55
C VAL A 71 -18.93 14.11 3.13
N LYS A 72 -18.45 15.02 2.28
CA LYS A 72 -18.79 15.07 0.85
C LYS A 72 -17.82 14.22 0.02
N ARG A 73 -16.53 14.38 0.31
CA ARG A 73 -15.46 13.69 -0.42
C ARG A 73 -14.49 13.02 0.54
N LEU A 74 -14.11 11.79 0.22
CA LEU A 74 -13.02 11.06 0.86
C LEU A 74 -11.85 10.98 -0.11
N ILE A 75 -10.76 11.64 0.20
CA ILE A 75 -9.57 11.73 -0.64
C ILE A 75 -8.50 10.77 -0.08
N LEU A 76 -8.18 9.72 -0.84
CA LEU A 76 -7.13 8.76 -0.52
C LEU A 76 -5.80 9.25 -1.09
N VAL A 77 -4.85 9.50 -0.20
CA VAL A 77 -3.59 10.16 -0.54
C VAL A 77 -2.42 9.24 -0.23
N ASN A 78 -1.69 8.81 -1.26
CA ASN A 78 -0.43 8.07 -1.12
C ASN A 78 -0.50 6.92 -0.11
N SER A 79 -1.39 5.96 -0.31
CA SER A 79 -1.58 4.78 0.54
C SER A 79 -1.12 3.50 -0.16
N ARG A 80 -0.30 2.71 0.53
CA ARG A 80 0.13 1.40 0.03
C ARG A 80 -0.90 0.29 0.30
N GLY A 81 -2.00 0.62 0.96
CA GLY A 81 -2.98 -0.36 1.39
C GLY A 81 -2.73 -0.85 2.81
N GLY A 82 -2.84 -2.14 3.06
CA GLY A 82 -2.59 -2.72 4.38
C GLY A 82 -3.63 -3.76 4.81
N HIS A 83 -4.22 -3.60 5.99
CA HIS A 83 -5.06 -4.62 6.62
C HIS A 83 -6.37 -4.86 5.87
N LEU A 84 -6.50 -6.05 5.25
CA LEU A 84 -7.63 -6.41 4.38
C LEU A 84 -8.99 -6.28 5.07
N ASN A 85 -9.14 -6.86 6.26
CA ASN A 85 -10.44 -6.86 6.94
C ASN A 85 -10.89 -5.43 7.31
N ALA A 86 -9.98 -4.59 7.81
CA ALA A 86 -10.29 -3.19 8.09
C ALA A 86 -10.73 -2.46 6.81
N SER A 87 -10.03 -2.68 5.70
CA SER A 87 -10.37 -2.06 4.41
C SER A 87 -11.72 -2.54 3.87
N LEU A 88 -12.03 -3.83 3.97
CA LEU A 88 -13.34 -4.35 3.58
C LEU A 88 -14.47 -3.81 4.47
N ASN A 89 -14.22 -3.70 5.79
CA ASN A 89 -15.19 -3.09 6.72
C ASN A 89 -15.45 -1.63 6.36
N ILE A 90 -14.39 -0.86 6.09
CA ILE A 90 -14.51 0.52 5.61
C ILE A 90 -15.26 0.55 4.30
N ALA A 91 -14.86 -0.25 3.32
CA ALA A 91 -15.43 -0.24 1.98
C ALA A 91 -16.93 -0.57 2.00
N ARG A 92 -17.33 -1.65 2.67
CA ARG A 92 -18.74 -2.03 2.78
C ARG A 92 -19.58 -0.97 3.45
N TRP A 93 -19.09 -0.40 4.54
CA TRP A 93 -19.78 0.68 5.21
C TRP A 93 -19.88 1.95 4.34
N LEU A 94 -18.78 2.34 3.64
CA LEU A 94 -18.81 3.50 2.75
C LEU A 94 -19.81 3.36 1.59
N THR A 95 -20.10 2.13 1.11
CA THR A 95 -21.13 1.96 0.07
C THR A 95 -22.52 2.41 0.52
N THR A 96 -22.77 2.50 1.82
CA THR A 96 -24.02 3.03 2.39
C THR A 96 -24.02 4.55 2.57
N GLN A 97 -22.88 5.21 2.31
CA GLN A 97 -22.72 6.65 2.49
C GLN A 97 -22.81 7.40 1.15
N PRO A 98 -23.38 8.60 1.10
CA PRO A 98 -23.44 9.43 -0.10
C PRO A 98 -22.11 10.14 -0.35
N VAL A 99 -20.99 9.40 -0.40
CA VAL A 99 -19.65 9.97 -0.48
C VAL A 99 -19.03 9.73 -1.85
N THR A 100 -18.34 10.76 -2.35
CA THR A 100 -17.42 10.66 -3.49
C THR A 100 -16.04 10.27 -3.01
N THR A 101 -15.40 9.27 -3.62
CA THR A 101 -14.01 8.90 -3.33
C THR A 101 -13.06 9.42 -4.40
N LEU A 102 -11.96 9.98 -3.96
CA LEU A 102 -10.91 10.53 -4.83
C LEU A 102 -9.57 9.86 -4.54
N VAL A 103 -8.72 9.76 -5.56
CA VAL A 103 -7.34 9.27 -5.42
C VAL A 103 -6.37 10.35 -5.87
N SER A 104 -5.37 10.66 -5.02
CA SER A 104 -4.25 11.53 -5.33
C SER A 104 -2.94 10.84 -4.95
N GLY A 105 -2.10 10.52 -5.92
CA GLY A 105 -0.93 9.65 -5.75
C GLY A 105 -1.29 8.16 -5.75
N PRO A 106 -0.39 7.28 -5.29
CA PRO A 106 -0.63 5.85 -5.24
C PRO A 106 -1.76 5.46 -4.27
N CYS A 107 -2.68 4.62 -4.73
CA CYS A 107 -3.67 3.92 -3.91
C CYS A 107 -3.60 2.43 -4.23
N LEU A 108 -2.83 1.69 -3.46
CA LEU A 108 -2.46 0.32 -3.75
C LEU A 108 -3.18 -0.67 -2.84
N SER A 109 -3.35 -1.90 -3.32
CA SER A 109 -3.85 -3.02 -2.50
C SER A 109 -5.18 -2.67 -1.81
N ALA A 110 -5.25 -2.87 -0.50
CA ALA A 110 -6.42 -2.60 0.33
C ALA A 110 -6.97 -1.14 0.24
N CYS A 111 -6.13 -0.15 -0.14
CA CYS A 111 -6.59 1.21 -0.44
C CYS A 111 -7.57 1.24 -1.62
N SER A 112 -7.34 0.42 -2.65
CA SER A 112 -8.22 0.39 -3.82
C SER A 112 -9.63 -0.12 -3.49
N LEU A 113 -9.79 -0.97 -2.47
CA LEU A 113 -11.12 -1.38 -1.99
C LEU A 113 -11.90 -0.19 -1.40
N ILE A 114 -11.23 0.62 -0.57
CA ILE A 114 -11.84 1.82 0.00
C ILE A 114 -12.24 2.81 -1.11
N PHE A 115 -11.34 2.99 -2.09
CA PHE A 115 -11.63 3.83 -3.25
C PHE A 115 -12.88 3.35 -4.01
N MET A 116 -12.98 2.05 -4.25
CA MET A 116 -14.09 1.45 -4.99
C MET A 116 -15.45 1.61 -4.28
N ALA A 117 -15.47 1.93 -3.01
CA ALA A 117 -16.70 2.08 -2.25
C ALA A 117 -17.50 3.35 -2.58
N GLY A 118 -16.85 4.40 -3.07
CA GLY A 118 -17.49 5.66 -3.40
C GLY A 118 -18.65 5.52 -4.40
N LYS A 119 -19.70 6.32 -4.21
CA LYS A 119 -20.79 6.44 -5.18
C LYS A 119 -20.28 6.99 -6.50
N GLU A 120 -19.49 8.04 -6.42
CA GLU A 120 -18.68 8.58 -7.51
C GLU A 120 -17.21 8.35 -7.17
N ARG A 121 -16.41 8.05 -8.18
CA ARG A 121 -15.00 7.71 -8.05
C ARG A 121 -14.21 8.45 -9.11
N MET A 122 -13.19 9.21 -8.69
CA MET A 122 -12.42 10.07 -9.60
C MET A 122 -10.96 10.13 -9.18
N TYR A 123 -10.11 10.48 -10.12
CA TYR A 123 -8.76 10.92 -9.82
C TYR A 123 -8.77 12.38 -9.37
N ALA A 124 -7.78 12.74 -8.54
CA ALA A 124 -7.59 14.11 -8.05
C ALA A 124 -6.16 14.59 -8.29
N THR A 125 -6.00 15.91 -8.40
CA THR A 125 -4.68 16.55 -8.44
C THR A 125 -4.01 16.48 -7.06
N GLY A 126 -2.77 17.00 -6.96
CA GLY A 126 -1.98 17.01 -5.73
C GLY A 126 -0.69 16.24 -5.88
N PHE A 127 -0.75 15.08 -6.53
CA PHE A 127 0.39 14.35 -7.06
C PHE A 127 0.44 14.45 -8.58
N GLU A 128 1.62 14.19 -9.15
CA GLU A 128 1.75 14.11 -10.60
C GLU A 128 0.88 12.98 -11.17
N PRO A 129 0.24 13.18 -12.35
CA PRO A 129 -0.60 12.17 -12.98
C PRO A 129 0.10 10.82 -13.17
N ARG A 130 1.40 10.82 -13.49
CA ARG A 130 2.18 9.59 -13.72
C ARG A 130 2.36 8.72 -12.48
N VAL A 131 2.21 9.28 -11.27
CA VAL A 131 2.30 8.55 -9.99
C VAL A 131 0.94 8.35 -9.34
N THR A 132 -0.11 9.03 -9.85
CA THR A 132 -1.48 8.80 -9.41
C THR A 132 -1.99 7.53 -10.05
N VAL A 133 -2.17 6.48 -9.24
CA VAL A 133 -2.42 5.12 -9.71
C VAL A 133 -3.27 4.33 -8.74
N ILE A 134 -4.15 3.50 -9.29
CA ILE A 134 -4.88 2.47 -8.53
C ILE A 134 -4.16 1.15 -8.76
N GLY A 135 -3.71 0.50 -7.70
CA GLY A 135 -3.02 -0.79 -7.77
C GLY A 135 -3.86 -1.91 -7.16
N ILE A 136 -4.11 -2.95 -7.94
CA ILE A 136 -4.90 -4.12 -7.54
C ILE A 136 -4.01 -5.33 -7.48
N HIS A 137 -4.03 -6.05 -6.38
CA HIS A 137 -3.48 -7.39 -6.21
C HIS A 137 -4.27 -8.18 -5.18
N GLY A 138 -4.04 -9.50 -5.13
CA GLY A 138 -4.68 -10.38 -4.15
C GLY A 138 -4.16 -10.18 -2.73
N PRO A 139 -4.83 -10.80 -1.75
CA PRO A 139 -4.38 -10.73 -0.35
C PRO A 139 -3.08 -11.49 -0.15
N SER A 140 -2.28 -11.02 0.81
CA SER A 140 -1.00 -11.62 1.17
C SER A 140 -0.73 -11.56 2.68
N LEU A 141 0.19 -12.39 3.14
CA LEU A 141 0.71 -12.32 4.50
C LEU A 141 1.62 -11.09 4.67
N PRO A 142 1.40 -10.25 5.68
CA PRO A 142 2.15 -8.99 5.84
C PRO A 142 3.66 -9.18 6.01
N LEU A 143 4.09 -10.26 6.68
CA LEU A 143 5.51 -10.47 7.00
C LEU A 143 6.29 -11.16 5.89
N THR A 144 5.66 -12.03 5.12
CA THR A 144 6.34 -12.85 4.10
C THR A 144 6.03 -12.42 2.69
N GLY A 145 4.96 -11.64 2.48
CA GLY A 145 4.46 -11.32 1.15
C GLY A 145 3.83 -12.49 0.40
N GLN A 146 3.69 -13.67 1.06
CA GLN A 146 3.07 -14.85 0.46
C GLN A 146 1.62 -14.55 0.12
N MET A 147 1.23 -14.84 -1.12
CA MET A 147 -0.14 -14.65 -1.59
C MET A 147 -1.09 -15.65 -0.93
N LEU A 148 -2.33 -15.20 -0.68
CA LEU A 148 -3.43 -15.97 -0.05
C LEU A 148 -4.64 -16.02 -1.01
N PRO A 149 -4.56 -16.76 -2.12
CA PRO A 149 -5.59 -16.74 -3.15
C PRO A 149 -6.97 -17.22 -2.64
N GLU A 150 -7.01 -18.07 -1.62
CA GLU A 150 -8.23 -18.52 -0.97
C GLU A 150 -9.04 -17.38 -0.32
N ARG A 151 -8.39 -16.26 -0.02
CA ARG A 151 -9.02 -15.06 0.55
C ARG A 151 -9.41 -14.02 -0.49
N ALA A 152 -9.08 -14.24 -1.75
CA ALA A 152 -9.33 -13.28 -2.83
C ALA A 152 -10.80 -13.21 -3.27
N ALA A 153 -11.60 -14.26 -3.01
CA ALA A 153 -12.98 -14.36 -3.49
C ALA A 153 -13.86 -13.19 -3.05
N GLU A 154 -13.69 -12.71 -1.81
CA GLU A 154 -14.43 -11.58 -1.28
C GLU A 154 -14.04 -10.25 -1.97
N MET A 155 -12.76 -10.06 -2.23
CA MET A 155 -12.28 -8.91 -3.00
C MET A 155 -12.83 -8.94 -4.42
N LEU A 156 -12.77 -10.11 -5.08
CA LEU A 156 -13.30 -10.29 -6.42
C LEU A 156 -14.79 -9.94 -6.50
N ALA A 157 -15.58 -10.44 -5.56
CA ALA A 157 -17.00 -10.14 -5.50
C ALA A 157 -17.27 -8.64 -5.35
N PHE A 158 -16.51 -7.96 -4.48
CA PHE A 158 -16.62 -6.52 -4.26
C PHE A 158 -16.22 -5.71 -5.51
N TYR A 159 -15.09 -6.02 -6.14
CA TYR A 159 -14.70 -5.34 -7.39
C TYR A 159 -15.73 -5.55 -8.50
N LYS A 160 -16.20 -6.78 -8.68
CA LYS A 160 -17.21 -7.12 -9.68
C LYS A 160 -18.50 -6.31 -9.49
N GLU A 161 -18.97 -6.22 -8.25
CA GLU A 161 -20.15 -5.42 -7.90
C GLU A 161 -19.92 -3.94 -8.25
N ARG A 162 -18.75 -3.39 -7.86
CA ARG A 162 -18.49 -1.95 -8.02
C ARG A 162 -18.11 -1.52 -9.44
N MET A 163 -17.52 -2.40 -10.24
CA MET A 163 -17.23 -2.18 -11.66
C MET A 163 -18.44 -2.41 -12.55
N GLY A 164 -19.39 -3.21 -12.10
CA GLY A 164 -20.63 -3.53 -12.83
C GLY A 164 -20.34 -4.19 -14.18
N HIS A 165 -21.03 -3.79 -15.23
CA HIS A 165 -20.89 -4.36 -16.59
C HIS A 165 -19.52 -4.06 -17.24
N LYS A 166 -18.72 -3.16 -16.68
CA LYS A 166 -17.36 -2.84 -17.15
C LYS A 166 -16.29 -3.77 -16.57
N TYR A 167 -16.68 -4.70 -15.74
CA TYR A 167 -15.81 -5.68 -15.13
C TYR A 167 -15.10 -6.55 -16.17
N ASP A 168 -13.76 -6.58 -16.10
CA ASP A 168 -12.93 -7.47 -16.90
C ASP A 168 -12.50 -8.68 -16.05
N ALA A 169 -13.05 -9.86 -16.38
CA ALA A 169 -12.85 -11.08 -15.60
C ALA A 169 -11.39 -11.56 -15.62
N GLN A 170 -10.75 -11.49 -16.80
CA GLN A 170 -9.37 -11.95 -16.96
C GLN A 170 -8.40 -11.05 -16.19
N LEU A 171 -8.57 -9.73 -16.32
CA LEU A 171 -7.70 -8.77 -15.63
C LEU A 171 -7.78 -8.91 -14.11
N LEU A 172 -9.01 -9.03 -13.56
CA LEU A 172 -9.17 -9.21 -12.11
C LEU A 172 -8.71 -10.58 -11.63
N HIS A 173 -8.88 -11.64 -12.43
CA HIS A 173 -8.30 -12.93 -12.10
C HIS A 173 -6.79 -12.83 -12.00
N THR A 174 -6.14 -12.26 -13.01
CA THR A 174 -4.70 -12.02 -13.00
C THR A 174 -4.28 -11.20 -11.79
N ALA A 175 -4.98 -10.09 -11.49
CA ALA A 175 -4.65 -9.24 -10.35
C ALA A 175 -4.76 -9.95 -9.00
N LEU A 176 -5.76 -10.79 -8.82
CA LEU A 176 -6.08 -11.35 -7.50
C LEU A 176 -5.45 -12.74 -7.25
N TYR A 177 -5.12 -13.49 -8.30
CA TYR A 177 -4.70 -14.89 -8.17
C TYR A 177 -3.35 -15.23 -8.80
N GLU A 178 -2.82 -14.40 -9.72
CA GLU A 178 -1.62 -14.74 -10.49
C GLU A 178 -0.37 -13.94 -10.11
N MET A 179 -0.45 -13.06 -9.09
CA MET A 179 0.73 -12.33 -8.61
C MET A 179 1.69 -13.29 -7.92
N LYS A 180 2.99 -13.11 -8.15
CA LYS A 180 4.04 -13.96 -7.55
C LYS A 180 4.22 -13.67 -6.07
N ASP A 181 4.06 -12.42 -5.69
CA ASP A 181 4.19 -11.93 -4.32
C ASP A 181 3.41 -10.62 -4.11
N ALA A 182 3.44 -10.11 -2.89
CA ALA A 182 2.74 -8.88 -2.48
C ALA A 182 3.25 -7.60 -3.17
N THR A 183 4.31 -7.67 -3.97
CA THR A 183 4.87 -6.51 -4.69
C THR A 183 4.39 -6.41 -6.13
N GLY A 184 3.72 -7.47 -6.64
CA GLY A 184 3.09 -7.48 -7.96
C GLY A 184 1.75 -6.76 -7.95
N PHE A 185 1.43 -6.08 -9.05
CA PHE A 185 0.18 -5.32 -9.20
C PHE A 185 -0.31 -5.29 -10.63
N VAL A 186 -1.63 -5.20 -10.78
CA VAL A 186 -2.25 -4.52 -11.91
C VAL A 186 -2.38 -3.06 -11.54
N LEU A 187 -1.64 -2.20 -12.25
CA LEU A 187 -1.59 -0.76 -12.02
C LEU A 187 -2.44 -0.04 -13.07
N VAL A 188 -3.44 0.72 -12.63
CA VAL A 188 -4.31 1.50 -13.49
C VAL A 188 -4.08 2.98 -13.20
N ARG A 189 -3.61 3.70 -14.20
CA ARG A 189 -3.22 5.11 -14.07
C ARG A 189 -4.38 6.05 -14.32
N GLU A 190 -4.18 7.28 -13.85
CA GLU A 190 -5.03 8.41 -14.21
C GLU A 190 -5.19 8.54 -15.72
N ILE A 191 -6.40 8.92 -16.16
CA ILE A 191 -6.69 9.21 -17.56
C ILE A 191 -6.15 10.60 -17.87
N THR A 192 -5.03 10.67 -18.59
CA THR A 192 -4.55 11.95 -19.11
C THR A 192 -5.21 12.27 -20.44
N ARG A 193 -5.68 13.51 -20.61
CA ARG A 193 -6.37 13.94 -21.83
C ARG A 193 -5.48 14.04 -23.08
N ASN A 194 -4.14 14.03 -22.91
CA ASN A 194 -3.16 14.11 -23.99
C ASN A 194 -1.80 13.53 -23.56
N PRO A 195 -1.18 12.65 -24.32
CA PRO A 195 -1.64 11.83 -25.43
C PRO A 195 -2.01 10.40 -25.00
N PRO A 196 -2.63 9.57 -25.87
CA PRO A 196 -3.10 8.21 -25.51
C PRO A 196 -2.00 7.23 -25.08
N LYS A 197 -0.74 7.62 -25.09
CA LYS A 197 0.39 6.79 -24.65
C LYS A 197 0.48 6.55 -23.15
N ASP A 198 -0.25 7.33 -22.33
CA ASP A 198 -0.19 7.24 -20.86
C ASP A 198 -1.39 6.51 -20.23
N ARG A 199 -2.30 6.04 -21.05
CA ARG A 199 -3.43 5.20 -20.64
C ARG A 199 -2.96 3.75 -20.51
N ILE A 200 -2.19 3.42 -19.48
CA ILE A 200 -1.66 2.09 -19.41
C ILE A 200 -2.18 1.42 -18.16
N THR A 201 -3.05 0.44 -18.37
CA THR A 201 -3.22 -0.63 -17.42
C THR A 201 -2.05 -1.57 -17.60
N LEU A 202 -1.29 -1.76 -16.54
CA LEU A 202 -0.04 -2.48 -16.56
C LEU A 202 -0.07 -3.59 -15.50
N HIS A 203 0.19 -4.81 -15.93
CA HIS A 203 0.39 -5.95 -15.03
C HIS A 203 1.88 -6.22 -14.87
N CYS A 204 2.39 -6.04 -13.65
CA CYS A 204 3.75 -6.42 -13.26
C CYS A 204 3.68 -7.47 -12.15
N PRO A 205 4.19 -8.69 -12.36
CA PRO A 205 4.03 -9.80 -11.40
C PRO A 205 4.80 -9.61 -10.10
N THR A 206 5.81 -8.74 -10.08
CA THR A 206 6.57 -8.31 -8.89
C THR A 206 7.07 -6.88 -9.08
N ALA A 207 7.43 -6.18 -7.99
CA ALA A 207 7.99 -4.82 -8.06
C ALA A 207 9.31 -4.73 -8.82
N GLY A 208 10.12 -5.79 -8.81
CA GLY A 208 11.40 -5.86 -9.54
C GLY A 208 11.27 -6.15 -11.03
N THR A 209 10.05 -6.37 -11.54
CA THR A 209 9.83 -6.65 -12.94
C THR A 209 10.15 -5.42 -13.80
N PRO A 210 11.12 -5.49 -14.73
CA PRO A 210 11.35 -4.41 -15.66
C PRO A 210 10.07 -4.09 -16.46
N ARG A 211 9.80 -2.81 -16.72
CA ARG A 211 8.55 -2.39 -17.39
C ARG A 211 8.29 -3.14 -18.71
N TRP A 212 9.33 -3.43 -19.47
CA TRP A 212 9.22 -4.16 -20.74
C TRP A 212 8.82 -5.64 -20.59
N GLN A 213 8.88 -6.18 -19.36
CA GLN A 213 8.39 -7.53 -19.02
C GLN A 213 6.99 -7.50 -18.39
N CYS A 214 6.46 -6.32 -18.09
CA CYS A 214 5.09 -6.19 -17.64
C CYS A 214 4.14 -6.28 -18.85
N THR A 215 2.95 -6.84 -18.64
CA THR A 215 1.91 -6.91 -19.68
C THR A 215 1.16 -5.59 -19.74
N GLU A 216 1.10 -4.97 -20.90
CA GLU A 216 0.32 -3.75 -21.13
C GLU A 216 -1.06 -4.10 -21.71
N TYR A 217 -2.08 -3.37 -21.25
CA TYR A 217 -3.47 -3.49 -21.74
C TYR A 217 -3.91 -2.16 -22.35
N PRO A 218 -3.52 -1.84 -23.60
CA PRO A 218 -3.65 -0.50 -24.18
C PRO A 218 -5.10 -0.06 -24.42
N ARG A 219 -6.05 -0.97 -24.35
CA ARG A 219 -7.49 -0.67 -24.49
C ARG A 219 -8.22 -0.51 -23.18
N LEU A 220 -7.55 -0.80 -22.05
CA LEU A 220 -8.12 -0.74 -20.73
C LEU A 220 -7.56 0.48 -19.99
N ASP A 221 -8.46 1.25 -19.42
CA ASP A 221 -8.15 2.35 -18.53
C ASP A 221 -9.12 2.35 -17.34
N ALA A 222 -8.94 3.26 -16.39
CA ALA A 222 -9.76 3.29 -15.19
C ALA A 222 -11.25 3.51 -15.48
N PHE A 223 -11.61 4.22 -16.53
CA PHE A 223 -13.00 4.47 -16.90
C PHE A 223 -13.62 3.29 -17.63
N THR A 224 -12.90 2.69 -18.58
CA THR A 224 -13.37 1.51 -19.31
C THR A 224 -13.51 0.30 -18.39
N LEU A 225 -12.68 0.19 -17.36
CA LEU A 225 -12.76 -0.84 -16.31
C LEU A 225 -13.81 -0.53 -15.24
N GLY A 226 -14.42 0.66 -15.23
CA GLY A 226 -15.37 1.04 -14.18
C GLY A 226 -14.72 1.26 -12.81
N LEU A 227 -13.41 1.46 -12.73
CA LEU A 227 -12.74 1.88 -11.51
C LEU A 227 -13.12 3.32 -11.17
N VAL A 228 -13.09 4.23 -12.14
CA VAL A 228 -13.63 5.57 -12.01
C VAL A 228 -14.99 5.69 -12.69
N THR A 229 -15.83 6.60 -12.22
CA THR A 229 -17.18 6.84 -12.75
C THR A 229 -17.23 7.94 -13.81
N THR A 230 -16.17 8.75 -13.89
CA THR A 230 -15.99 9.82 -14.86
C THR A 230 -14.53 9.92 -15.29
N THR A 231 -14.28 10.58 -16.42
CA THR A 231 -12.93 10.87 -16.91
C THR A 231 -12.38 12.20 -16.39
N GLU A 232 -13.12 12.90 -15.54
CA GLU A 232 -12.69 14.16 -14.96
C GLU A 232 -11.70 13.95 -13.84
N THR A 233 -10.73 14.85 -13.75
CA THR A 233 -9.78 14.94 -12.63
C THR A 233 -10.16 16.12 -11.77
N VAL A 234 -10.39 15.87 -10.48
CA VAL A 234 -10.81 16.90 -9.53
C VAL A 234 -9.61 17.64 -8.98
N HIS A 235 -9.67 18.97 -8.96
CA HIS A 235 -8.65 19.75 -8.27
C HIS A 235 -8.85 19.68 -6.76
N VAL A 236 -7.80 19.27 -6.03
CA VAL A 236 -7.77 19.26 -4.57
C VAL A 236 -6.52 19.95 -4.05
N GLN A 237 -6.65 20.66 -2.94
CA GLN A 237 -5.50 21.21 -2.21
C GLN A 237 -5.16 20.25 -1.07
N LEU A 238 -4.05 19.53 -1.21
CA LEU A 238 -3.61 18.60 -0.18
C LEU A 238 -3.17 19.34 1.09
N PRO A 239 -3.46 18.79 2.29
CA PRO A 239 -2.84 19.22 3.53
C PRO A 239 -1.31 19.21 3.42
N ASP A 240 -0.61 20.16 4.03
CA ASP A 240 0.85 20.27 3.91
C ASP A 240 1.60 18.99 4.30
N SER A 241 1.11 18.30 5.33
CA SER A 241 1.67 17.01 5.78
C SER A 241 1.53 15.87 4.77
N MET A 242 0.63 16.00 3.78
CA MET A 242 0.34 14.98 2.77
C MET A 242 0.87 15.33 1.38
N ARG A 243 1.46 16.51 1.21
CA ARG A 243 2.07 16.91 -0.07
C ARG A 243 3.28 16.05 -0.41
N PRO A 244 3.51 15.75 -1.69
CA PRO A 244 4.77 15.12 -2.10
C PRO A 244 5.94 16.00 -1.68
N ARG A 245 6.95 15.40 -1.05
CA ARG A 245 8.20 16.11 -0.79
C ARG A 245 8.87 16.37 -2.14
N MET A 246 9.13 17.62 -2.44
CA MET A 246 9.95 17.96 -3.61
C MET A 246 11.36 17.40 -3.39
N PRO A 247 11.96 16.79 -4.43
CA PRO A 247 13.33 16.27 -4.35
C PRO A 247 14.36 17.37 -4.13
#